data_a072eb7b867368953d38f3b43e69ab32
#
_entry.id   a072eb7b867368953d38f3b43e69ab32
#
_cell.length_a   1.000
_cell.length_b   1.000
_cell.length_c   1.000
_cell.angle_alpha   90.00
_cell.angle_beta   90.00
_cell.angle_gamma   90.00
#
_symmetry.space_group_name_H-M   'P 1'
#
loop_
_entity.id
_entity.type
_entity.pdbx_description
1 polymer ?
#
loop_
_entity_poly.entity_id
_entity_poly.type
_entity_poly.pdbx_seq_one_letter_code
_entity_poly.pdbx_strand_id
1 'polypeptide(L)'
;SGMRIFNRDTIKNFFPHLSDSFSFTTSSTLAYIMNKKFVSFIPIKYKKRTGQSKVNLFKDSFKTSLGIIQCITYYNPLRIFILFSIICISLSLIGFMGSIFLNLNSGYYLGIGGLLLSLLILCIGLLADLLKQIMDQTK
;
A
#
# COMPACT_ATOMS: atom_id res chain seq x y z
N SER A 1 19.57 2.07 -6.84
CA SER A 1 20.83 1.86 -6.16
C SER A 1 20.61 1.08 -4.88
N GLY A 2 21.41 0.02 -4.66
CA GLY A 2 21.35 -0.79 -3.43
C GLY A 2 22.11 -0.16 -2.24
N MET A 3 22.90 0.88 -2.47
CA MET A 3 23.70 1.53 -1.42
C MET A 3 22.85 2.48 -0.60
N ARG A 4 22.82 2.30 0.72
CA ARG A 4 22.03 3.08 1.67
C ARG A 4 22.79 3.26 2.97
N ILE A 5 22.58 4.40 3.59
CA ILE A 5 23.12 4.74 4.91
C ILE A 5 21.94 4.97 5.83
N PHE A 6 21.93 4.28 6.95
CA PHE A 6 20.86 4.37 7.95
C PHE A 6 21.41 4.81 9.30
N ASN A 7 20.59 5.52 10.06
CA ASN A 7 20.83 5.67 11.48
C ASN A 7 20.60 4.30 12.16
N ARG A 8 21.59 3.84 12.94
CA ARG A 8 21.62 2.51 13.56
C ARG A 8 20.41 2.25 14.47
N ASP A 9 20.11 3.22 15.32
CA ASP A 9 19.05 3.03 16.33
C ASP A 9 17.67 3.07 15.70
N THR A 10 17.48 3.95 14.73
CA THR A 10 16.21 4.05 13.98
C THR A 10 15.93 2.78 13.17
N ILE A 11 16.94 2.27 12.45
CA ILE A 11 16.72 1.08 11.59
C ILE A 11 16.46 -0.17 12.41
N LYS A 12 17.10 -0.33 13.58
CA LYS A 12 16.87 -1.47 14.47
C LYS A 12 15.41 -1.58 14.93
N ASN A 13 14.77 -0.46 15.21
CA ASN A 13 13.36 -0.43 15.61
C ASN A 13 12.41 -0.86 14.48
N PHE A 14 12.85 -0.73 13.22
CA PHE A 14 12.04 -1.13 12.06
C PHE A 14 12.30 -2.55 11.60
N PHE A 15 13.42 -3.18 12.00
CA PHE A 15 13.83 -4.51 11.55
C PHE A 15 12.74 -5.58 11.62
N PRO A 16 11.94 -5.69 12.70
CA PRO A 16 10.91 -6.73 12.80
C PRO A 16 9.81 -6.61 11.72
N HIS A 17 9.68 -5.44 11.09
CA HIS A 17 8.60 -5.12 10.15
C HIS A 17 9.10 -4.89 8.73
N LEU A 18 10.40 -5.11 8.49
CA LEU A 18 11.00 -5.01 7.17
C LEU A 18 10.98 -6.35 6.46
N SER A 19 10.84 -6.30 5.14
CA SER A 19 10.90 -7.51 4.32
C SER A 19 12.33 -8.03 4.18
N ASP A 20 12.55 -9.32 4.38
CA ASP A 20 13.86 -9.99 4.26
C ASP A 20 14.30 -10.22 2.81
N SER A 21 13.55 -9.75 1.84
CA SER A 21 13.70 -10.05 0.43
C SER A 21 14.17 -8.82 -0.37
N PHE A 22 14.10 -8.93 -1.69
CA PHE A 22 14.39 -7.89 -2.67
C PHE A 22 13.66 -6.56 -2.41
N SER A 23 12.52 -6.60 -1.72
CA SER A 23 11.74 -5.44 -1.30
C SER A 23 12.28 -4.71 -0.07
N PHE A 24 13.36 -5.17 0.58
CA PHE A 24 13.98 -4.51 1.74
C PHE A 24 14.26 -3.03 1.49
N THR A 25 14.80 -2.71 0.31
CA THR A 25 15.10 -1.31 -0.04
C THR A 25 13.86 -0.44 -0.14
N THR A 26 12.76 -0.98 -0.61
CA THR A 26 11.48 -0.26 -0.75
C THR A 26 10.80 -0.15 0.61
N SER A 27 10.70 -1.24 1.36
CA SER A 27 10.05 -1.27 2.67
C SER A 27 10.79 -0.39 3.69
N SER A 28 12.13 -0.38 3.70
CA SER A 28 12.90 0.51 4.58
C SER A 28 12.69 1.98 4.26
N THR A 29 12.68 2.39 2.98
CA THR A 29 12.38 3.77 2.60
C THR A 29 10.97 4.15 3.03
N LEU A 30 10.00 3.27 2.79
CA LEU A 30 8.61 3.50 3.14
C LEU A 30 8.43 3.63 4.66
N ALA A 31 9.07 2.76 5.45
CA ALA A 31 9.07 2.84 6.91
C ALA A 31 9.59 4.19 7.42
N TYR A 32 10.70 4.69 6.86
CA TYR A 32 11.24 6.01 7.21
C TYR A 32 10.25 7.13 6.88
N ILE A 33 9.71 7.14 5.66
CA ILE A 33 8.76 8.18 5.21
C ILE A 33 7.48 8.16 6.07
N MET A 34 6.92 6.98 6.34
CA MET A 34 5.69 6.83 7.10
C MET A 34 5.85 7.24 8.57
N ASN A 35 7.05 7.07 9.13
CA ASN A 35 7.39 7.54 10.48
C ASN A 35 7.94 8.98 10.49
N LYS A 36 7.76 9.74 9.41
CA LYS A 36 8.19 11.14 9.26
C LYS A 36 9.68 11.36 9.55
N LYS A 37 10.51 10.35 9.26
CA LYS A 37 11.97 10.43 9.35
C LYS A 37 12.53 11.03 8.07
N PHE A 38 13.62 11.77 8.20
CA PHE A 38 14.28 12.39 7.06
C PHE A 38 14.87 11.32 6.10
N VAL A 39 14.57 11.47 4.80
CA VAL A 39 15.14 10.65 3.72
C VAL A 39 15.68 11.58 2.65
N SER A 40 16.96 11.44 2.32
CA SER A 40 17.60 12.19 1.25
C SER A 40 18.05 11.25 0.13
N PHE A 41 17.82 11.66 -1.12
CA PHE A 41 18.26 10.94 -2.30
C PHE A 41 19.43 11.70 -2.93
N ILE A 42 20.58 11.05 -3.03
CA ILE A 42 21.78 11.62 -3.61
C ILE A 42 21.95 11.07 -5.03
N PRO A 43 22.00 11.91 -6.08
CA PRO A 43 22.22 11.44 -7.44
C PRO A 43 23.62 10.89 -7.59
N ILE A 44 23.74 9.67 -8.13
CA ILE A 44 25.02 9.02 -8.41
C ILE A 44 25.10 8.68 -9.91
N LYS A 45 26.32 8.77 -10.48
CA LYS A 45 26.56 8.35 -11.85
C LYS A 45 26.44 6.83 -11.93
N TYR A 46 25.54 6.35 -12.77
CA TYR A 46 25.32 4.93 -13.00
C TYR A 46 26.02 4.47 -14.27
N LYS A 47 26.86 3.42 -14.15
CA LYS A 47 27.46 2.76 -15.31
C LYS A 47 26.60 1.58 -15.74
N LYS A 48 26.47 1.38 -17.06
CA LYS A 48 25.72 0.26 -17.62
C LYS A 48 26.27 -1.07 -17.09
N ARG A 49 25.40 -1.91 -16.54
CA ARG A 49 25.77 -3.22 -16.01
C ARG A 49 26.17 -4.17 -17.15
N THR A 50 27.30 -4.84 -17.01
CA THR A 50 27.70 -5.96 -17.85
C THR A 50 27.17 -7.25 -17.23
N GLY A 51 26.39 -8.04 -17.99
CA GLY A 51 25.83 -9.32 -17.56
C GLY A 51 24.30 -9.39 -17.60
N GLN A 52 23.76 -10.62 -17.46
CA GLN A 52 22.31 -10.87 -17.49
C GLN A 52 21.68 -10.58 -16.13
N SER A 53 20.48 -10.02 -16.15
CA SER A 53 19.69 -9.79 -14.94
C SER A 53 19.08 -11.11 -14.45
N LYS A 54 19.33 -11.45 -13.18
CA LYS A 54 18.66 -12.60 -12.52
C LYS A 54 17.26 -12.25 -11.98
N VAL A 55 16.79 -11.03 -12.22
CA VAL A 55 15.50 -10.52 -11.71
C VAL A 55 14.37 -11.05 -12.58
N ASN A 56 13.41 -11.74 -11.97
CA ASN A 56 12.20 -12.22 -12.61
C ASN A 56 11.13 -11.13 -12.47
N LEU A 57 10.91 -10.34 -13.55
CA LEU A 57 10.09 -9.13 -13.50
C LEU A 57 8.70 -9.36 -12.88
N PHE A 58 7.99 -10.41 -13.25
CA PHE A 58 6.66 -10.70 -12.72
C PHE A 58 6.69 -11.13 -11.25
N LYS A 59 7.51 -12.12 -10.92
CA LYS A 59 7.58 -12.70 -9.57
C LYS A 59 8.12 -11.69 -8.55
N ASP A 60 9.15 -10.95 -8.92
CA ASP A 60 9.79 -10.00 -8.01
C ASP A 60 8.95 -8.73 -7.86
N SER A 61 8.25 -8.27 -8.93
CA SER A 61 7.30 -7.17 -8.84
C SER A 61 6.12 -7.51 -7.94
N PHE A 62 5.56 -8.72 -8.05
CA PHE A 62 4.47 -9.16 -7.19
C PHE A 62 4.89 -9.23 -5.72
N LYS A 63 6.07 -9.81 -5.43
CA LYS A 63 6.61 -9.84 -4.07
C LYS A 63 6.85 -8.43 -3.51
N THR A 64 7.38 -7.53 -4.34
CA THR A 64 7.61 -6.15 -3.94
C THR A 64 6.29 -5.43 -3.64
N SER A 65 5.27 -5.62 -4.48
CA SER A 65 3.93 -5.05 -4.25
C SER A 65 3.31 -5.55 -2.96
N LEU A 66 3.40 -6.85 -2.67
CA LEU A 66 2.93 -7.40 -1.38
C LEU A 66 3.69 -6.80 -0.21
N GLY A 67 5.00 -6.66 -0.29
CA GLY A 67 5.82 -6.04 0.76
C GLY A 67 5.45 -4.56 1.00
N ILE A 68 5.11 -3.82 -0.06
CA ILE A 68 4.64 -2.44 0.03
C ILE A 68 3.28 -2.39 0.74
N ILE A 69 2.32 -3.24 0.33
CA ILE A 69 1.00 -3.33 0.95
C ILE A 69 1.11 -3.67 2.43
N GLN A 70 1.90 -4.68 2.80
CA GLN A 70 2.15 -5.06 4.18
C GLN A 70 2.73 -3.90 5.00
N CYS A 71 3.71 -3.20 4.45
CA CYS A 71 4.32 -2.05 5.10
C CYS A 71 3.30 -0.92 5.33
N ILE A 72 2.50 -0.57 4.32
CA ILE A 72 1.48 0.47 4.45
C ILE A 72 0.41 0.05 5.46
N THR A 73 -0.05 -1.20 5.41
CA THR A 73 -1.06 -1.73 6.35
C THR A 73 -0.55 -1.70 7.79
N TYR A 74 0.72 -1.98 8.00
CA TYR A 74 1.32 -1.93 9.33
C TYR A 74 1.39 -0.50 9.88
N TYR A 75 1.86 0.47 9.07
CA TYR A 75 2.04 1.85 9.54
C TYR A 75 0.79 2.71 9.47
N ASN A 76 -0.10 2.47 8.52
CA ASN A 76 -1.33 3.24 8.35
C ASN A 76 -2.40 2.44 7.59
N PRO A 77 -3.11 1.51 8.26
CA PRO A 77 -4.08 0.64 7.63
C PRO A 77 -5.22 1.43 6.95
N LEU A 78 -5.68 2.51 7.58
CA LEU A 78 -6.80 3.30 7.09
C LEU A 78 -6.61 3.80 5.65
N ARG A 79 -5.38 4.15 5.26
CA ARG A 79 -5.10 4.65 3.89
C ARG A 79 -5.44 3.64 2.80
N ILE A 80 -5.15 2.37 3.03
CA ILE A 80 -5.45 1.31 2.06
C ILE A 80 -6.96 1.14 1.93
N PHE A 81 -7.68 1.09 3.04
CA PHE A 81 -9.12 0.90 3.05
C PHE A 81 -9.85 2.10 2.42
N ILE A 82 -9.39 3.34 2.67
CA ILE A 82 -9.93 4.52 1.99
C ILE A 82 -9.74 4.41 0.47
N LEU A 83 -8.56 3.99 0.00
CA LEU A 83 -8.30 3.83 -1.43
C LEU A 83 -9.25 2.80 -2.06
N PHE A 84 -9.42 1.65 -1.43
CA PHE A 84 -10.38 0.63 -1.91
C PHE A 84 -11.84 1.13 -1.86
N SER A 85 -12.22 1.86 -0.82
CA SER A 85 -13.55 2.47 -0.72
C SER A 85 -13.81 3.44 -1.87
N ILE A 86 -12.84 4.30 -2.20
CA ILE A 86 -12.96 5.24 -3.34
C ILE A 86 -13.11 4.48 -4.68
N ILE A 87 -12.36 3.40 -4.88
CA ILE A 87 -12.50 2.56 -6.07
C ILE A 87 -13.90 1.97 -6.15
N CYS A 88 -14.44 1.43 -5.05
CA CYS A 88 -15.79 0.88 -5.01
C CYS A 88 -16.86 1.93 -5.27
N ILE A 89 -16.70 3.15 -4.74
CA ILE A 89 -17.60 4.28 -5.01
C ILE A 89 -17.57 4.64 -6.49
N SER A 90 -16.40 4.73 -7.10
CA SER A 90 -16.29 5.08 -8.52
C SER A 90 -16.94 4.02 -9.42
N LEU A 91 -16.76 2.73 -9.13
CA LEU A 91 -17.43 1.64 -9.83
C LEU A 91 -18.96 1.67 -9.64
N SER A 92 -19.43 2.01 -8.42
CA SER A 92 -20.84 2.18 -8.12
C SER A 92 -21.46 3.31 -8.94
N LEU A 93 -20.79 4.46 -9.06
CA LEU A 93 -21.24 5.56 -9.89
C LEU A 93 -21.34 5.19 -11.37
N ILE A 94 -20.35 4.46 -11.88
CA ILE A 94 -20.39 3.93 -13.26
C ILE A 94 -21.60 2.99 -13.44
N GLY A 95 -21.89 2.14 -12.45
CA GLY A 95 -23.06 1.27 -12.47
C GLY A 95 -24.38 2.05 -12.54
N PHE A 96 -24.53 3.11 -11.75
CA PHE A 96 -25.71 3.98 -11.79
C PHE A 96 -25.85 4.72 -13.13
N MET A 97 -24.75 5.26 -13.66
CA MET A 97 -24.76 5.91 -14.97
C MET A 97 -25.15 4.92 -16.08
N GLY A 98 -24.58 3.72 -16.07
CA GLY A 98 -24.95 2.66 -17.01
C GLY A 98 -26.44 2.27 -16.92
N SER A 99 -27.01 2.26 -15.71
CA SER A 99 -28.44 2.00 -15.52
C SER A 99 -29.31 3.09 -16.18
N ILE A 100 -28.93 4.36 -16.02
CA ILE A 100 -29.68 5.50 -16.56
C ILE A 100 -29.58 5.56 -18.09
N PHE A 101 -28.37 5.44 -18.64
CA PHE A 101 -28.15 5.63 -20.08
C PHE A 101 -28.52 4.41 -20.94
N LEU A 102 -28.32 3.20 -20.39
CA LEU A 102 -28.53 1.94 -21.12
C LEU A 102 -29.83 1.21 -20.74
N ASN A 103 -30.63 1.78 -19.82
CA ASN A 103 -31.83 1.15 -19.25
C ASN A 103 -31.60 -0.27 -18.73
N LEU A 104 -30.41 -0.53 -18.16
CA LEU A 104 -30.01 -1.83 -17.63
C LEU A 104 -30.33 -1.92 -16.14
N ASN A 105 -31.36 -2.69 -15.77
CA ASN A 105 -31.70 -2.91 -14.35
C ASN A 105 -30.54 -3.48 -13.53
N SER A 106 -29.65 -4.28 -14.15
CA SER A 106 -28.45 -4.80 -13.53
C SER A 106 -27.49 -3.72 -13.05
N GLY A 107 -27.40 -2.58 -13.76
CA GLY A 107 -26.55 -1.45 -13.37
C GLY A 107 -26.99 -0.82 -12.06
N TYR A 108 -28.31 -0.77 -11.79
CA TYR A 108 -28.87 -0.25 -10.54
C TYR A 108 -28.46 -1.10 -9.33
N TYR A 109 -28.57 -2.42 -9.43
CA TYR A 109 -28.15 -3.33 -8.36
C TYR A 109 -26.62 -3.26 -8.12
N LEU A 110 -25.85 -3.12 -9.18
CA LEU A 110 -24.42 -2.95 -9.09
C LEU A 110 -24.04 -1.62 -8.41
N GLY A 111 -24.79 -0.55 -8.68
CA GLY A 111 -24.62 0.75 -8.04
C GLY A 111 -24.88 0.68 -6.53
N ILE A 112 -26.03 0.13 -6.11
CA ILE A 112 -26.37 -0.01 -4.68
C ILE A 112 -25.37 -0.94 -3.97
N GLY A 113 -25.09 -2.11 -4.57
CA GLY A 113 -24.14 -3.08 -4.00
C GLY A 113 -22.75 -2.48 -3.82
N GLY A 114 -22.28 -1.71 -4.79
CA GLY A 114 -20.99 -1.01 -4.71
C GLY A 114 -20.93 0.03 -3.60
N LEU A 115 -22.01 0.79 -3.38
CA LEU A 115 -22.09 1.74 -2.26
C LEU A 115 -22.05 1.03 -0.90
N LEU A 116 -22.86 -0.03 -0.72
CA LEU A 116 -22.87 -0.79 0.52
C LEU A 116 -21.49 -1.42 0.80
N LEU A 117 -20.86 -1.97 -0.24
CA LEU A 117 -19.53 -2.55 -0.12
C LEU A 117 -18.47 -1.49 0.25
N SER A 118 -18.53 -0.30 -0.34
CA SER A 118 -17.61 0.79 -0.02
C SER A 118 -17.72 1.23 1.44
N LEU A 119 -18.94 1.29 1.98
CA LEU A 119 -19.19 1.62 3.37
C LEU A 119 -18.67 0.54 4.32
N LEU A 120 -18.86 -0.74 3.99
CA LEU A 120 -18.32 -1.85 4.76
C LEU A 120 -16.77 -1.81 4.78
N ILE A 121 -16.13 -1.58 3.64
CA ILE A 121 -14.67 -1.46 3.54
C ILE A 121 -14.16 -0.31 4.42
N LEU A 122 -14.86 0.82 4.42
CA LEU A 122 -14.49 1.97 5.24
C LEU A 122 -14.64 1.68 6.74
N CYS A 123 -15.72 1.02 7.15
CA CYS A 123 -15.89 0.57 8.55
C CYS A 123 -14.78 -0.37 8.99
N ILE A 124 -14.40 -1.35 8.15
CA ILE A 124 -13.29 -2.26 8.44
C ILE A 124 -11.98 -1.48 8.56
N GLY A 125 -11.76 -0.48 7.71
CA GLY A 125 -10.58 0.38 7.77
C GLY A 125 -10.46 1.17 9.08
N LEU A 126 -11.58 1.72 9.55
CA LEU A 126 -11.65 2.40 10.85
C LEU A 126 -11.36 1.46 12.02
N LEU A 127 -11.93 0.25 12.01
CA LEU A 127 -11.66 -0.76 13.02
C LEU A 127 -10.18 -1.16 13.03
N ALA A 128 -9.57 -1.35 11.86
CA ALA A 128 -8.16 -1.68 11.74
C ALA A 128 -7.26 -0.55 12.30
N ASP A 129 -7.63 0.70 12.08
CA ASP A 129 -6.89 1.85 12.62
C ASP A 129 -7.03 1.97 14.14
N LEU A 130 -8.23 1.74 14.70
CA LEU A 130 -8.45 1.68 16.14
C LEU A 130 -7.66 0.57 16.81
N LEU A 131 -7.66 -0.64 16.22
CA LEU A 131 -6.86 -1.77 16.73
C LEU A 131 -5.37 -1.42 16.75
N LYS A 132 -4.88 -0.75 15.72
CA LYS A 132 -3.49 -0.29 15.69
C LYS A 132 -3.20 0.72 16.81
N GLN A 133 -4.07 1.70 17.02
CA GLN A 133 -3.91 2.69 18.08
C GLN A 133 -3.84 2.03 19.48
N ILE A 134 -4.68 1.03 19.72
CA ILE A 134 -4.65 0.25 20.98
C ILE A 134 -3.32 -0.49 21.11
N MET A 135 -2.85 -1.15 20.05
CA MET A 135 -1.56 -1.84 20.06
C MET A 135 -0.36 -0.91 20.31
N ASP A 136 -0.41 0.31 19.84
CA ASP A 136 0.65 1.30 20.04
C ASP A 136 0.64 1.88 21.48
N GLN A 137 -0.50 1.87 22.17
CA GLN A 137 -0.63 2.29 23.57
C GLN A 137 -0.15 1.21 24.57
N THR A 138 -0.15 -0.05 24.16
CA THR A 138 0.26 -1.18 25.02
C THR A 138 1.75 -1.52 24.93
N LYS A 139 2.53 -0.77 24.16
CA LYS A 139 3.99 -0.86 24.06
C LYS A 139 4.69 0.16 24.93
#